data_e926a0acd1277c243b72eda7283cea68
#
_entry.id   e926a0acd1277c243b72eda7283cea68
#
_cell.length_a   1.000
_cell.length_b   1.000
_cell.length_c   1.000
_cell.angle_alpha   90.00
_cell.angle_beta   90.00
_cell.angle_gamma   90.00
#
_symmetry.space_group_name_H-M   'P 1'
#
loop_
_entity.id
_entity.type
_entity.pdbx_description
1 polymer ?
#
loop_
_entity_poly.entity_id
_entity_poly.type
_entity_poly.pdbx_seq_one_letter_code
_entity_poly.pdbx_strand_id
1 'polypeptide(L)'
;MSPDTNPDRPVPRRLRLVGFAALALALAVVAYGLVSRAGQNSRLRDLTAAQAVPTVAIVTPTAVENQSGLELPGRLQAFISAPIYARVPGYLKSWKHDIGAKVKAGELLAEIDTPDLDQQLMQARADLNVSEANSKLAQITAQRWQSLSGTDAVAKQDVDQRNFTWNANIAQVKASQANVDRLVAMESFKRLIAPFDGIVTARDTDIGALINVGAAGGAQLFVVSETSKLRVYVSVPQNYVPSVPPGTPATISVPEQPGKTYRGTVEASAQAVNPTTGTTLMQIIVDNSAGEMMPGDYASIRLAVASVANVLSVPSSAVIFDAKGLSIATVGADNRVVLKRVSIGRDLGPVVELASGLMPEDRVIQNPPDGIANGTEVRLVGAPAAGGAKPSTAKNLNDKG
;
A
#
# COMPACT_ATOMS: atom_id res chain seq x y z
N MET A 1 27.89 -120.97 19.53
CA MET A 1 28.32 -121.68 18.31
C MET A 1 28.80 -120.58 17.32
N SER A 2 30.11 -120.55 17.24
CA SER A 2 30.81 -119.82 16.15
C SER A 2 30.55 -120.54 14.81
N PRO A 3 31.02 -120.15 13.70
CA PRO A 3 31.94 -119.05 13.31
C PRO A 3 31.35 -118.24 12.12
N ASP A 4 31.97 -117.38 11.42
CA ASP A 4 33.25 -117.40 10.77
C ASP A 4 33.66 -116.03 10.12
N THR A 5 34.89 -115.83 10.23
CA THR A 5 35.75 -114.94 9.53
C THR A 5 35.68 -115.09 8.02
N ASN A 6 35.86 -114.00 7.32
CA ASN A 6 36.70 -113.98 6.13
C ASN A 6 37.12 -112.64 5.56
N PRO A 7 38.20 -112.65 4.80
CA PRO A 7 39.26 -111.68 4.86
C PRO A 7 39.30 -110.71 3.69
N ASP A 8 40.18 -109.76 3.81
CA ASP A 8 40.75 -108.85 2.86
C ASP A 8 40.71 -109.26 1.38
N ARG A 9 40.11 -108.38 0.57
CA ARG A 9 40.43 -108.38 -0.84
C ARG A 9 41.19 -107.07 -1.18
N PRO A 10 42.38 -107.19 -1.78
CA PRO A 10 43.15 -105.98 -2.17
C PRO A 10 42.44 -105.25 -3.29
N VAL A 11 42.12 -103.96 -3.04
CA VAL A 11 41.54 -103.04 -4.05
C VAL A 11 42.57 -102.83 -5.16
N PRO A 12 42.20 -103.10 -6.45
CA PRO A 12 43.13 -103.01 -7.57
C PRO A 12 43.64 -101.53 -7.74
N ARG A 13 44.95 -101.42 -7.94
CA ARG A 13 45.67 -100.15 -8.09
C ARG A 13 44.99 -99.17 -9.07
N ARG A 14 44.21 -99.61 -10.04
CA ARG A 14 43.45 -98.80 -11.00
C ARG A 14 42.28 -98.10 -10.32
N LEU A 15 41.65 -98.58 -9.26
CA LEU A 15 40.54 -97.93 -8.58
C LEU A 15 41.03 -96.72 -7.73
N ARG A 16 42.24 -96.80 -7.21
CA ARG A 16 42.86 -95.66 -6.51
C ARG A 16 43.19 -94.51 -7.46
N LEU A 17 43.65 -94.81 -8.68
CA LEU A 17 43.92 -93.81 -9.70
C LEU A 17 42.62 -93.11 -10.14
N VAL A 18 41.55 -93.84 -10.31
CA VAL A 18 40.23 -93.28 -10.63
C VAL A 18 39.70 -92.43 -9.48
N GLY A 19 39.90 -92.81 -8.26
CA GLY A 19 39.55 -92.03 -7.07
C GLY A 19 40.31 -90.69 -7.00
N PHE A 20 41.65 -90.75 -7.25
CA PHE A 20 42.45 -89.54 -7.28
C PHE A 20 42.06 -88.57 -8.46
N ALA A 21 41.73 -89.13 -9.62
CA ALA A 21 41.24 -88.33 -10.76
C ALA A 21 39.89 -87.70 -10.47
N ALA A 22 38.96 -88.44 -9.87
CA ALA A 22 37.66 -87.87 -9.45
C ALA A 22 37.80 -86.80 -8.37
N LEU A 23 38.70 -87.01 -7.38
CA LEU A 23 38.99 -86.00 -6.34
C LEU A 23 39.63 -84.75 -6.93
N ALA A 24 40.58 -84.94 -7.89
CA ALA A 24 41.19 -83.75 -8.58
C ALA A 24 40.17 -82.96 -9.41
N LEU A 25 39.25 -83.66 -10.11
CA LEU A 25 38.19 -83.04 -10.84
C LEU A 25 37.21 -82.28 -9.94
N ALA A 26 36.82 -82.88 -8.84
CA ALA A 26 35.97 -82.24 -7.84
C ALA A 26 36.63 -80.99 -7.23
N LEU A 27 37.93 -81.06 -6.89
CA LEU A 27 38.68 -79.87 -6.43
C LEU A 27 38.81 -78.80 -7.51
N ALA A 28 38.99 -79.17 -8.80
CA ALA A 28 39.03 -78.24 -9.90
C ALA A 28 37.67 -77.54 -10.09
N VAL A 29 36.56 -78.25 -9.96
CA VAL A 29 35.20 -77.72 -10.04
C VAL A 29 34.91 -76.76 -8.88
N VAL A 30 35.32 -77.15 -7.66
CA VAL A 30 35.20 -76.28 -6.48
C VAL A 30 36.07 -75.01 -6.59
N ALA A 31 37.32 -75.17 -7.06
CA ALA A 31 38.22 -74.04 -7.27
C ALA A 31 37.66 -73.07 -8.34
N TYR A 32 37.16 -73.66 -9.45
CA TYR A 32 36.50 -72.86 -10.50
C TYR A 32 35.25 -72.13 -9.97
N GLY A 33 34.42 -72.85 -9.17
CA GLY A 33 33.23 -72.23 -8.55
C GLY A 33 33.56 -71.09 -7.58
N LEU A 34 34.64 -71.25 -6.80
CA LEU A 34 35.11 -70.23 -5.85
C LEU A 34 35.68 -69.01 -6.59
N VAL A 35 36.47 -69.20 -7.63
CA VAL A 35 37.03 -68.13 -8.47
C VAL A 35 35.90 -67.39 -9.22
N SER A 36 34.94 -68.13 -9.81
CA SER A 36 33.77 -67.57 -10.51
C SER A 36 32.90 -66.75 -9.51
N ARG A 37 32.62 -67.24 -8.32
CA ARG A 37 31.89 -66.53 -7.29
C ARG A 37 32.64 -65.25 -6.81
N ALA A 38 33.95 -65.35 -6.62
CA ALA A 38 34.76 -64.20 -6.27
C ALA A 38 34.70 -63.09 -7.34
N GLY A 39 34.78 -63.45 -8.62
CA GLY A 39 34.67 -62.55 -9.74
C GLY A 39 33.27 -61.94 -9.93
N GLN A 40 32.20 -62.71 -9.62
CA GLN A 40 30.84 -62.18 -9.64
C GLN A 40 30.56 -61.24 -8.46
N ASN A 41 31.07 -61.54 -7.28
CA ASN A 41 30.94 -60.68 -6.11
C ASN A 41 31.69 -59.33 -6.26
N SER A 42 32.85 -59.34 -6.93
CA SER A 42 33.54 -58.06 -7.21
C SER A 42 32.77 -57.21 -8.24
N ARG A 43 32.26 -57.83 -9.32
CA ARG A 43 31.42 -57.10 -10.32
C ARG A 43 30.12 -56.57 -9.72
N LEU A 44 29.46 -57.36 -8.86
CA LEU A 44 28.27 -56.89 -8.13
C LEU A 44 28.59 -55.74 -7.19
N ARG A 45 29.72 -55.77 -6.49
CA ARG A 45 30.16 -54.67 -5.62
C ARG A 45 30.47 -53.40 -6.44
N ASP A 46 31.14 -53.54 -7.58
CA ASP A 46 31.46 -52.43 -8.46
C ASP A 46 30.21 -51.82 -9.09
N LEU A 47 29.24 -52.64 -9.51
CA LEU A 47 27.94 -52.19 -10.01
C LEU A 47 27.11 -51.54 -8.89
N THR A 48 27.09 -52.10 -7.69
CA THR A 48 26.37 -51.51 -6.55
C THR A 48 27.03 -50.21 -6.10
N ALA A 49 28.35 -50.11 -6.10
CA ALA A 49 29.07 -48.88 -5.82
C ALA A 49 28.83 -47.80 -6.90
N ALA A 50 28.79 -48.18 -8.18
CA ALA A 50 28.47 -47.25 -9.28
C ALA A 50 27.01 -46.78 -9.28
N GLN A 51 26.06 -47.58 -8.79
CA GLN A 51 24.66 -47.23 -8.59
C GLN A 51 24.41 -46.48 -7.28
N ALA A 52 25.34 -46.58 -6.31
CA ALA A 52 25.22 -45.87 -5.03
C ALA A 52 25.47 -44.36 -5.13
N VAL A 53 26.05 -43.85 -6.24
CA VAL A 53 26.25 -42.43 -6.44
C VAL A 53 24.95 -41.82 -7.06
N PRO A 54 24.15 -41.06 -6.28
CA PRO A 54 22.92 -40.51 -6.76
C PRO A 54 23.17 -39.49 -7.85
N THR A 55 22.34 -39.52 -8.88
CA THR A 55 22.36 -38.54 -9.96
C THR A 55 21.40 -37.44 -9.63
N VAL A 56 21.86 -36.17 -9.57
CA VAL A 56 21.10 -35.01 -9.13
C VAL A 56 21.07 -33.93 -10.20
N ALA A 57 19.93 -33.28 -10.32
CA ALA A 57 19.78 -32.06 -11.11
C ALA A 57 20.14 -30.85 -10.26
N ILE A 58 20.91 -29.93 -10.84
CA ILE A 58 21.29 -28.68 -10.18
C ILE A 58 20.52 -27.49 -10.75
N VAL A 59 20.23 -26.53 -9.89
CA VAL A 59 19.68 -25.23 -10.24
C VAL A 59 20.52 -24.15 -9.55
N THR A 60 20.79 -23.04 -10.23
CA THR A 60 21.37 -21.87 -9.60
C THR A 60 20.28 -21.05 -8.94
N PRO A 61 20.47 -20.56 -7.70
CA PRO A 61 19.54 -19.62 -7.08
C PRO A 61 19.33 -18.41 -7.98
N THR A 62 18.09 -18.03 -8.17
CA THR A 62 17.77 -16.86 -8.97
C THR A 62 17.62 -15.67 -8.02
N ALA A 63 18.37 -14.60 -8.26
CA ALA A 63 18.11 -13.35 -7.57
C ALA A 63 16.70 -12.88 -7.96
N VAL A 64 15.82 -12.76 -6.98
CA VAL A 64 14.49 -12.22 -7.22
C VAL A 64 14.66 -10.72 -7.34
N GLU A 65 14.67 -10.20 -8.58
CA GLU A 65 14.36 -8.80 -8.79
C GLU A 65 12.89 -8.62 -8.40
N ASN A 66 12.68 -8.38 -7.12
CA ASN A 66 11.35 -8.16 -6.60
C ASN A 66 10.76 -6.87 -7.19
N GLN A 67 10.13 -7.00 -8.34
CA GLN A 67 9.07 -6.11 -8.77
C GLN A 67 7.75 -6.43 -8.02
N SER A 68 7.82 -7.15 -6.92
CA SER A 68 6.69 -7.40 -6.05
C SER A 68 6.34 -6.10 -5.32
N GLY A 69 5.80 -5.14 -6.06
CA GLY A 69 5.15 -3.98 -5.46
C GLY A 69 4.07 -4.47 -4.50
N LEU A 70 4.03 -3.92 -3.32
CA LEU A 70 2.94 -4.15 -2.37
C LEU A 70 1.66 -3.58 -2.98
N GLU A 71 0.73 -4.44 -3.35
CA GLU A 71 -0.55 -4.04 -3.92
C GLU A 71 -1.61 -3.96 -2.83
N LEU A 72 -2.20 -2.79 -2.66
CA LEU A 72 -3.16 -2.49 -1.61
C LEU A 72 -4.34 -1.72 -2.20
N PRO A 73 -5.56 -1.94 -1.68
CA PRO A 73 -6.70 -1.11 -2.02
C PRO A 73 -6.56 0.28 -1.36
N GLY A 74 -6.95 1.30 -2.10
CA GLY A 74 -7.04 2.66 -1.60
C GLY A 74 -8.28 3.38 -2.10
N ARG A 75 -8.55 4.54 -1.53
CA ARG A 75 -9.68 5.38 -1.90
C ARG A 75 -9.19 6.75 -2.32
N LEU A 76 -9.67 7.20 -3.47
CA LEU A 76 -9.40 8.52 -4.00
C LEU A 76 -10.27 9.55 -3.28
N GLN A 77 -9.68 10.67 -2.91
CA GLN A 77 -10.40 11.81 -2.35
C GLN A 77 -9.95 13.08 -3.08
N ALA A 78 -10.84 14.08 -3.11
CA ALA A 78 -10.45 15.39 -3.59
C ALA A 78 -9.25 15.93 -2.79
N PHE A 79 -8.39 16.69 -3.44
CA PHE A 79 -7.25 17.32 -2.75
C PHE A 79 -7.70 18.26 -1.65
N ILE A 80 -8.72 19.08 -1.94
CA ILE A 80 -9.46 19.88 -0.97
C ILE A 80 -10.95 19.66 -1.23
N SER A 81 -11.74 19.51 -0.17
CA SER A 81 -13.20 19.46 -0.26
C SER A 81 -13.79 20.37 0.81
N ALA A 82 -14.58 21.34 0.40
CA ALA A 82 -15.22 22.29 1.30
C ALA A 82 -16.74 22.20 1.18
N PRO A 83 -17.41 21.68 2.21
CA PRO A 83 -18.85 21.85 2.34
C PRO A 83 -19.18 23.32 2.67
N ILE A 84 -20.08 23.92 1.91
CA ILE A 84 -20.51 25.31 2.04
C ILE A 84 -21.83 25.34 2.79
N TYR A 85 -21.82 26.03 3.91
CA TYR A 85 -22.99 26.23 4.79
C TYR A 85 -23.43 27.69 4.77
N ALA A 86 -24.74 27.93 4.94
CA ALA A 86 -25.25 29.27 5.17
C ALA A 86 -24.88 29.77 6.57
N ARG A 87 -24.57 31.07 6.66
CA ARG A 87 -24.29 31.77 7.91
C ARG A 87 -25.43 32.69 8.36
N VAL A 88 -26.41 32.90 7.47
CA VAL A 88 -27.62 33.71 7.72
C VAL A 88 -28.86 32.92 7.29
N PRO A 89 -29.95 32.99 8.03
CA PRO A 89 -31.22 32.37 7.66
C PRO A 89 -31.92 33.16 6.53
N GLY A 90 -32.73 32.47 5.76
CA GLY A 90 -33.50 33.08 4.67
C GLY A 90 -34.04 32.03 3.71
N TYR A 91 -34.32 32.46 2.47
CA TYR A 91 -34.75 31.58 1.41
C TYR A 91 -33.72 31.61 0.27
N LEU A 92 -33.46 30.46 -0.34
CA LEU A 92 -32.55 30.43 -1.50
C LEU A 92 -33.23 31.18 -2.67
N LYS A 93 -32.67 32.31 -3.05
CA LYS A 93 -33.18 33.17 -4.13
C LYS A 93 -32.79 32.64 -5.49
N SER A 94 -31.54 32.28 -5.68
CA SER A 94 -31.00 31.78 -6.93
C SER A 94 -29.68 31.06 -6.71
N TRP A 95 -29.34 30.11 -7.58
CA TRP A 95 -28.01 29.55 -7.71
C TRP A 95 -27.47 29.81 -9.11
N LYS A 96 -26.14 29.88 -9.28
CA LYS A 96 -25.47 30.21 -10.54
C LYS A 96 -24.72 29.01 -11.13
N HIS A 97 -24.29 28.09 -10.28
CA HIS A 97 -23.50 26.93 -10.66
C HIS A 97 -24.16 25.66 -10.14
N ASP A 98 -24.35 24.70 -11.04
CA ASP A 98 -24.90 23.39 -10.71
C ASP A 98 -23.79 22.35 -10.54
N ILE A 99 -24.15 21.13 -10.17
CA ILE A 99 -23.24 19.97 -10.05
C ILE A 99 -22.45 19.81 -11.34
N GLY A 100 -21.13 19.59 -11.21
CA GLY A 100 -20.19 19.47 -12.32
C GLY A 100 -19.64 20.80 -12.87
N ALA A 101 -20.19 21.96 -12.46
CA ALA A 101 -19.68 23.25 -12.90
C ALA A 101 -18.32 23.56 -12.29
N LYS A 102 -17.41 24.07 -13.14
CA LYS A 102 -16.12 24.62 -12.69
C LYS A 102 -16.32 26.02 -12.13
N VAL A 103 -15.72 26.31 -11.00
CA VAL A 103 -15.82 27.59 -10.30
C VAL A 103 -14.45 28.09 -9.87
N LYS A 104 -14.30 29.41 -9.77
CA LYS A 104 -13.09 30.08 -9.29
C LYS A 104 -13.28 30.58 -7.86
N ALA A 105 -12.19 30.78 -7.16
CA ALA A 105 -12.19 31.41 -5.84
C ALA A 105 -12.91 32.78 -5.89
N GLY A 106 -13.85 33.00 -4.95
CA GLY A 106 -14.67 34.18 -4.87
C GLY A 106 -15.88 34.22 -5.82
N GLU A 107 -16.04 33.21 -6.67
CA GLU A 107 -17.18 33.16 -7.63
C GLU A 107 -18.49 32.85 -6.87
N LEU A 108 -19.58 33.53 -7.30
CA LEU A 108 -20.89 33.43 -6.66
C LEU A 108 -21.56 32.10 -7.00
N LEU A 109 -21.74 31.24 -6.01
CA LEU A 109 -22.47 29.99 -6.15
C LEU A 109 -23.97 30.19 -6.06
N ALA A 110 -24.44 30.93 -5.06
CA ALA A 110 -25.85 31.19 -4.83
C ALA A 110 -26.07 32.45 -4.00
N GLU A 111 -27.30 32.93 -4.00
CA GLU A 111 -27.76 34.08 -3.23
C GLU A 111 -28.96 33.70 -2.34
N ILE A 112 -28.90 34.08 -1.07
CA ILE A 112 -29.97 33.89 -0.09
C ILE A 112 -30.76 35.21 0.00
N ASP A 113 -32.06 35.15 -0.07
CA ASP A 113 -32.96 36.27 0.24
C ASP A 113 -33.17 36.31 1.76
N THR A 114 -32.86 37.47 2.36
CA THR A 114 -32.79 37.66 3.82
C THR A 114 -33.65 38.85 4.27
N PRO A 115 -34.97 38.81 4.06
CA PRO A 115 -35.83 39.98 4.32
C PRO A 115 -35.78 40.46 5.76
N ASP A 116 -35.65 39.57 6.74
CA ASP A 116 -35.56 39.93 8.15
C ASP A 116 -34.27 40.70 8.47
N LEU A 117 -33.14 40.25 7.92
CA LEU A 117 -31.85 40.91 8.08
C LEU A 117 -31.83 42.26 7.39
N ASP A 118 -32.41 42.37 6.19
CA ASP A 118 -32.50 43.61 5.46
C ASP A 118 -33.34 44.66 6.24
N GLN A 119 -34.45 44.27 6.87
CA GLN A 119 -35.23 45.14 7.76
C GLN A 119 -34.45 45.54 9.02
N GLN A 120 -33.74 44.61 9.66
CA GLN A 120 -32.88 44.94 10.81
C GLN A 120 -31.78 45.93 10.47
N LEU A 121 -31.17 45.80 9.30
CA LEU A 121 -30.16 46.72 8.84
C LEU A 121 -30.75 48.12 8.56
N MET A 122 -31.97 48.17 7.95
CA MET A 122 -32.69 49.43 7.73
C MET A 122 -32.99 50.12 9.08
N GLN A 123 -33.49 49.40 10.07
CA GLN A 123 -33.73 49.94 11.39
C GLN A 123 -32.45 50.44 12.05
N ALA A 124 -31.37 49.70 12.02
CA ALA A 124 -30.11 50.11 12.60
C ALA A 124 -29.51 51.36 11.98
N ARG A 125 -29.69 51.54 10.66
CA ARG A 125 -29.31 52.78 9.95
C ARG A 125 -30.14 53.95 10.38
N ALA A 126 -31.45 53.75 10.62
CA ALA A 126 -32.32 54.82 11.17
C ALA A 126 -31.90 55.23 12.59
N ASP A 127 -31.58 54.28 13.46
CA ASP A 127 -31.11 54.51 14.83
C ASP A 127 -29.77 55.24 14.83
N LEU A 128 -28.87 54.93 13.90
CA LEU A 128 -27.63 55.67 13.72
C LEU A 128 -27.89 57.15 13.33
N ASN A 129 -28.79 57.40 12.36
CA ASN A 129 -29.14 58.77 11.96
C ASN A 129 -29.70 59.58 13.14
N VAL A 130 -30.55 58.97 13.98
CA VAL A 130 -31.05 59.62 15.23
C VAL A 130 -29.89 59.93 16.20
N SER A 131 -28.98 59.00 16.40
CA SER A 131 -27.80 59.19 17.25
C SER A 131 -26.90 60.30 16.74
N GLU A 132 -26.66 60.40 15.43
CA GLU A 132 -25.89 61.47 14.80
C GLU A 132 -26.56 62.84 14.96
N ALA A 133 -27.91 62.92 14.75
CA ALA A 133 -28.66 64.17 14.94
C ALA A 133 -28.58 64.67 16.38
N ASN A 134 -28.70 63.74 17.38
CA ASN A 134 -28.59 64.08 18.81
C ASN A 134 -27.15 64.53 19.16
N SER A 135 -26.13 63.88 18.61
CA SER A 135 -24.74 64.29 18.81
C SER A 135 -24.46 65.66 18.18
N LYS A 136 -25.00 65.92 17.02
CA LYS A 136 -24.90 67.25 16.36
C LYS A 136 -25.55 68.33 17.16
N LEU A 137 -26.76 68.12 17.69
CA LEU A 137 -27.45 69.06 18.58
C LEU A 137 -26.63 69.32 19.84
N ALA A 138 -26.13 68.25 20.50
CA ALA A 138 -25.29 68.39 21.68
C ALA A 138 -23.97 69.13 21.37
N GLN A 139 -23.35 68.89 20.22
CA GLN A 139 -22.17 69.61 19.75
C GLN A 139 -22.42 71.08 19.64
N ILE A 140 -23.48 71.52 18.93
CA ILE A 140 -23.84 72.91 18.75
C ILE A 140 -24.12 73.57 20.13
N THR A 141 -24.81 72.87 21.00
CA THR A 141 -25.11 73.36 22.36
C THR A 141 -23.82 73.56 23.18
N ALA A 142 -22.93 72.53 23.21
CA ALA A 142 -21.66 72.63 23.91
C ALA A 142 -20.77 73.80 23.40
N GLN A 143 -20.67 73.95 22.06
CA GLN A 143 -19.93 75.03 21.45
C GLN A 143 -20.49 76.42 21.80
N ARG A 144 -21.84 76.58 21.85
CA ARG A 144 -22.50 77.82 22.23
C ARG A 144 -22.18 78.16 23.73
N TRP A 145 -22.28 77.19 24.63
CA TRP A 145 -21.96 77.39 26.03
C TRP A 145 -20.47 77.68 26.24
N GLN A 146 -19.61 77.05 25.49
CA GLN A 146 -18.16 77.31 25.53
C GLN A 146 -17.80 78.70 25.08
N SER A 147 -18.49 79.26 24.04
CA SER A 147 -18.29 80.66 23.62
C SER A 147 -18.75 81.67 24.68
N LEU A 148 -19.69 81.30 25.54
CA LEU A 148 -20.16 82.14 26.63
C LEU A 148 -19.31 82.03 27.91
N SER A 149 -18.46 81.02 28.03
CA SER A 149 -17.61 80.79 29.25
C SER A 149 -16.56 81.86 29.52
N GLY A 150 -16.25 82.68 28.50
CA GLY A 150 -15.37 83.91 28.70
C GLY A 150 -16.08 85.11 29.28
N THR A 151 -17.38 85.01 29.55
CA THR A 151 -18.21 86.02 30.15
C THR A 151 -18.75 85.48 31.49
N ASP A 152 -19.01 86.35 32.44
CA ASP A 152 -19.58 85.94 33.78
C ASP A 152 -21.06 85.41 33.61
N ALA A 153 -21.52 85.14 32.43
CA ALA A 153 -22.92 84.80 32.11
C ALA A 153 -23.27 83.35 32.41
N VAL A 154 -22.28 82.45 32.49
CA VAL A 154 -22.51 81.00 32.67
C VAL A 154 -21.54 80.37 33.67
N ALA A 155 -22.02 79.44 34.49
CA ALA A 155 -21.18 78.69 35.38
C ALA A 155 -20.30 77.67 34.63
N LYS A 156 -19.03 77.50 35.04
CA LYS A 156 -18.10 76.54 34.46
C LYS A 156 -18.63 75.12 34.56
N GLN A 157 -19.37 74.76 35.58
CA GLN A 157 -20.00 73.46 35.77
C GLN A 157 -21.00 73.18 34.65
N ASP A 158 -21.77 74.17 34.21
CA ASP A 158 -22.74 73.99 33.09
C ASP A 158 -22.04 73.72 31.79
N VAL A 159 -20.91 74.44 31.53
CA VAL A 159 -20.08 74.20 30.33
C VAL A 159 -19.53 72.77 30.33
N ASP A 160 -18.97 72.34 31.45
CA ASP A 160 -18.44 70.96 31.62
C ASP A 160 -19.55 69.92 31.42
N GLN A 161 -20.76 70.15 31.98
CA GLN A 161 -21.91 69.26 31.79
C GLN A 161 -22.32 69.14 30.33
N ARG A 162 -22.33 70.24 29.51
CA ARG A 162 -22.63 70.19 28.10
C ARG A 162 -21.58 69.47 27.28
N ASN A 163 -20.30 69.64 27.65
CA ASN A 163 -19.21 68.89 27.03
C ASN A 163 -19.31 67.37 27.31
N PHE A 164 -19.59 66.99 28.58
CA PHE A 164 -19.86 65.58 28.91
C PHE A 164 -21.06 65.00 28.16
N THR A 165 -22.15 65.75 28.01
CA THR A 165 -23.32 65.34 27.25
C THR A 165 -22.96 65.15 25.77
N TRP A 166 -22.18 66.03 25.18
CA TRP A 166 -21.72 65.85 23.80
C TRP A 166 -20.81 64.62 23.66
N ASN A 167 -19.86 64.42 24.55
CA ASN A 167 -18.99 63.25 24.54
C ASN A 167 -19.80 61.93 24.71
N ALA A 168 -20.83 61.94 25.55
CA ALA A 168 -21.71 60.78 25.70
C ALA A 168 -22.49 60.51 24.39
N ASN A 169 -22.97 61.51 23.69
CA ASN A 169 -23.64 61.35 22.37
C ASN A 169 -22.66 60.86 21.30
N ILE A 170 -21.39 61.29 21.31
CA ILE A 170 -20.35 60.76 20.42
C ILE A 170 -20.18 59.26 20.66
N ALA A 171 -20.12 58.84 21.92
CA ALA A 171 -20.01 57.40 22.27
C ALA A 171 -21.23 56.61 21.80
N GLN A 172 -22.46 57.21 21.86
CA GLN A 172 -23.69 56.60 21.37
C GLN A 172 -23.65 56.44 19.85
N VAL A 173 -23.18 57.45 19.08
CA VAL A 173 -22.98 57.31 17.61
C VAL A 173 -22.07 56.17 17.29
N LYS A 174 -20.91 56.03 18.00
CA LYS A 174 -19.99 54.91 17.79
C LYS A 174 -20.64 53.56 18.05
N ALA A 175 -21.47 53.45 19.08
CA ALA A 175 -22.20 52.22 19.40
C ALA A 175 -23.23 51.87 18.30
N SER A 176 -24.01 52.83 17.83
CA SER A 176 -24.96 52.64 16.73
C SER A 176 -24.28 52.30 15.39
N GLN A 177 -23.14 52.94 15.08
CA GLN A 177 -22.32 52.63 13.93
C GLN A 177 -21.78 51.15 14.00
N ALA A 178 -21.26 50.75 15.13
CA ALA A 178 -20.79 49.37 15.34
C ALA A 178 -21.91 48.32 15.11
N ASN A 179 -23.15 48.65 15.49
CA ASN A 179 -24.31 47.80 15.20
C ASN A 179 -24.63 47.71 13.73
N VAL A 180 -24.58 48.85 12.99
CA VAL A 180 -24.72 48.87 11.53
C VAL A 180 -23.63 48.03 10.87
N ASP A 181 -22.36 48.20 11.26
CA ASP A 181 -21.22 47.47 10.69
C ASP A 181 -21.39 45.96 10.91
N ARG A 182 -21.85 45.52 12.07
CA ARG A 182 -22.16 44.12 12.37
C ARG A 182 -23.22 43.56 11.42
N LEU A 183 -24.30 44.28 11.18
CA LEU A 183 -25.38 43.82 10.30
C LEU A 183 -24.96 43.85 8.83
N VAL A 184 -24.14 44.80 8.40
CA VAL A 184 -23.54 44.82 7.06
C VAL A 184 -22.62 43.63 6.84
N ALA A 185 -21.81 43.26 7.86
CA ALA A 185 -21.01 42.07 7.79
C ALA A 185 -21.88 40.79 7.69
N MET A 186 -22.99 40.72 8.40
CA MET A 186 -23.96 39.63 8.28
C MET A 186 -24.63 39.61 6.89
N GLU A 187 -24.98 40.75 6.34
CA GLU A 187 -25.55 40.89 5.00
C GLU A 187 -24.63 40.33 3.90
N SER A 188 -23.29 40.46 4.07
CA SER A 188 -22.35 39.92 3.12
C SER A 188 -22.43 38.38 3.00
N PHE A 189 -22.90 37.70 4.03
CA PHE A 189 -23.03 36.23 4.06
C PHE A 189 -24.26 35.72 3.30
N LYS A 190 -25.13 36.58 2.78
CA LYS A 190 -26.20 36.15 1.88
C LYS A 190 -25.68 35.67 0.53
N ARG A 191 -24.44 36.03 0.20
CA ARG A 191 -23.75 35.59 -1.02
C ARG A 191 -22.86 34.40 -0.70
N LEU A 192 -23.25 33.24 -1.19
CA LEU A 192 -22.45 32.02 -1.08
C LEU A 192 -21.41 32.03 -2.19
N ILE A 193 -20.14 32.03 -1.83
CA ILE A 193 -19.02 32.10 -2.77
C ILE A 193 -18.13 30.87 -2.64
N ALA A 194 -17.47 30.48 -3.74
CA ALA A 194 -16.48 29.42 -3.75
C ALA A 194 -15.22 29.85 -2.99
N PRO A 195 -14.69 29.03 -2.05
CA PRO A 195 -13.51 29.38 -1.27
C PRO A 195 -12.19 29.22 -2.05
N PHE A 196 -12.16 28.38 -3.08
CA PHE A 196 -11.02 28.09 -3.95
C PHE A 196 -11.49 27.64 -5.33
N ASP A 197 -10.56 27.53 -6.27
CA ASP A 197 -10.81 27.02 -7.62
C ASP A 197 -11.13 25.53 -7.58
N GLY A 198 -12.25 25.09 -8.17
CA GLY A 198 -12.66 23.70 -8.10
C GLY A 198 -13.89 23.39 -8.94
N ILE A 199 -14.53 22.28 -8.59
CA ILE A 199 -15.77 21.81 -9.20
C ILE A 199 -16.83 21.68 -8.11
N VAL A 200 -18.06 22.06 -8.43
CA VAL A 200 -19.22 21.81 -7.56
C VAL A 200 -19.53 20.31 -7.61
N THR A 201 -19.25 19.58 -6.53
CA THR A 201 -19.45 18.13 -6.47
C THR A 201 -20.79 17.73 -5.84
N ALA A 202 -21.41 18.62 -5.09
CA ALA A 202 -22.77 18.42 -4.57
C ALA A 202 -23.52 19.75 -4.47
N ARG A 203 -24.85 19.71 -4.67
CA ARG A 203 -25.81 20.77 -4.39
C ARG A 203 -27.03 20.17 -3.71
N ASP A 204 -27.18 20.47 -2.42
CA ASP A 204 -28.19 19.86 -1.54
C ASP A 204 -29.33 20.88 -1.23
N THR A 205 -29.52 21.86 -2.09
CA THR A 205 -30.54 22.91 -1.94
C THR A 205 -31.13 23.29 -3.29
N ASP A 206 -32.33 23.91 -3.27
CA ASP A 206 -32.98 24.43 -4.48
C ASP A 206 -33.64 25.77 -4.24
N ILE A 207 -34.00 26.48 -5.35
CA ILE A 207 -34.63 27.80 -5.30
C ILE A 207 -35.91 27.74 -4.49
N GLY A 208 -36.09 28.67 -3.55
CA GLY A 208 -37.22 28.73 -2.62
C GLY A 208 -37.07 27.85 -1.36
N ALA A 209 -36.00 27.07 -1.25
CA ALA A 209 -35.72 26.29 -0.04
C ALA A 209 -35.48 27.22 1.17
N LEU A 210 -36.11 26.89 2.30
CA LEU A 210 -35.85 27.56 3.57
C LEU A 210 -34.47 27.17 4.11
N ILE A 211 -33.63 28.16 4.29
CA ILE A 211 -32.28 27.99 4.82
C ILE A 211 -32.30 28.32 6.32
N ASN A 212 -32.02 27.34 7.15
CA ASN A 212 -31.94 27.49 8.59
C ASN A 212 -30.48 27.45 9.06
N VAL A 213 -30.13 28.36 9.96
CA VAL A 213 -28.85 28.40 10.65
C VAL A 213 -29.13 28.07 12.11
N GLY A 214 -28.89 26.85 12.52
CA GLY A 214 -29.18 26.38 13.88
C GLY A 214 -27.93 25.87 14.62
N ALA A 215 -28.11 25.53 15.92
CA ALA A 215 -27.06 25.00 16.79
C ALA A 215 -26.42 23.68 16.28
N ALA A 216 -27.03 22.99 15.32
CA ALA A 216 -26.52 21.80 14.65
C ALA A 216 -25.81 22.09 13.33
N GLY A 217 -25.57 23.37 13.00
CA GLY A 217 -24.78 23.77 11.81
C GLY A 217 -25.50 23.67 10.47
N GLY A 218 -26.84 23.65 10.40
CA GLY A 218 -27.60 23.60 9.13
C GLY A 218 -27.21 22.45 8.20
N ALA A 219 -27.95 22.27 7.12
CA ALA A 219 -27.54 21.38 6.04
C ALA A 219 -26.45 22.05 5.17
N GLN A 220 -25.50 21.28 4.66
CA GLN A 220 -24.61 21.77 3.61
C GLN A 220 -25.45 22.14 2.38
N LEU A 221 -25.09 23.23 1.72
CA LEU A 221 -25.81 23.71 0.55
C LEU A 221 -25.09 23.32 -0.74
N PHE A 222 -23.77 23.40 -0.72
CA PHE A 222 -22.88 23.02 -1.82
C PHE A 222 -21.65 22.31 -1.27
N VAL A 223 -21.03 21.51 -2.12
CA VAL A 223 -19.66 21.04 -1.89
C VAL A 223 -18.81 21.46 -3.08
N VAL A 224 -17.76 22.20 -2.80
CA VAL A 224 -16.74 22.55 -3.80
C VAL A 224 -15.51 21.70 -3.56
N SER A 225 -15.04 21.01 -4.60
CA SER A 225 -13.90 20.10 -4.51
C SER A 225 -12.82 20.48 -5.52
N GLU A 226 -11.57 20.52 -5.06
CA GLU A 226 -10.41 20.60 -5.95
C GLU A 226 -10.07 19.20 -6.43
N THR A 227 -10.23 18.97 -7.75
CA THR A 227 -10.06 17.65 -8.37
C THR A 227 -8.90 17.57 -9.34
N SER A 228 -8.15 18.66 -9.55
CA SER A 228 -6.94 18.70 -10.40
C SER A 228 -5.82 17.80 -9.87
N LYS A 229 -5.82 17.57 -8.58
CA LYS A 229 -5.02 16.57 -7.86
C LYS A 229 -5.94 15.77 -6.97
N LEU A 230 -5.56 14.52 -6.72
CA LEU A 230 -6.30 13.67 -5.79
C LEU A 230 -5.36 13.17 -4.69
N ARG A 231 -5.94 12.95 -3.52
CA ARG A 231 -5.32 12.23 -2.41
C ARG A 231 -5.81 10.80 -2.43
N VAL A 232 -4.88 9.87 -2.36
CA VAL A 232 -5.20 8.45 -2.23
C VAL A 232 -4.77 8.01 -0.84
N TYR A 233 -5.72 7.55 -0.06
CA TYR A 233 -5.45 6.99 1.26
C TYR A 233 -5.35 5.49 1.16
N VAL A 234 -4.24 4.95 1.64
CA VAL A 234 -3.95 3.52 1.66
C VAL A 234 -3.52 3.07 3.05
N SER A 235 -4.06 1.93 3.49
CA SER A 235 -3.72 1.33 4.77
C SER A 235 -2.60 0.31 4.58
N VAL A 236 -1.39 0.68 4.96
CA VAL A 236 -0.18 -0.15 4.81
C VAL A 236 0.05 -0.97 6.07
N PRO A 237 0.18 -2.31 6.00
CA PRO A 237 0.51 -3.14 7.15
C PRO A 237 1.82 -2.71 7.80
N GLN A 238 1.88 -2.73 9.15
CA GLN A 238 2.99 -2.17 9.93
C GLN A 238 4.38 -2.73 9.58
N ASN A 239 4.45 -4.00 9.14
CA ASN A 239 5.70 -4.63 8.73
C ASN A 239 6.31 -4.04 7.45
N TYR A 240 5.51 -3.38 6.61
CA TYR A 240 5.96 -2.72 5.38
C TYR A 240 6.23 -1.23 5.54
N VAL A 241 5.75 -0.61 6.62
CA VAL A 241 5.89 0.84 6.85
C VAL A 241 7.34 1.33 6.75
N PRO A 242 8.35 0.64 7.34
CA PRO A 242 9.74 1.07 7.22
C PRO A 242 10.29 1.06 5.78
N SER A 243 9.68 0.25 4.90
CA SER A 243 10.08 0.10 3.49
C SER A 243 9.35 1.08 2.54
N VAL A 244 8.43 1.91 3.08
CA VAL A 244 7.65 2.89 2.30
C VAL A 244 7.83 4.28 2.90
N PRO A 245 9.02 4.88 2.82
CA PRO A 245 9.23 6.25 3.27
C PRO A 245 8.49 7.26 2.38
N PRO A 246 8.27 8.50 2.87
CA PRO A 246 7.83 9.60 2.01
C PRO A 246 8.75 9.75 0.79
N GLY A 247 8.16 10.03 -0.37
CA GLY A 247 8.85 10.04 -1.66
C GLY A 247 8.80 8.71 -2.41
N THR A 248 8.31 7.63 -1.82
CA THR A 248 8.16 6.33 -2.50
C THR A 248 7.19 6.47 -3.67
N PRO A 249 7.58 6.03 -4.88
CA PRO A 249 6.69 6.05 -6.03
C PRO A 249 5.59 5.01 -5.87
N ALA A 250 4.38 5.39 -6.30
CA ALA A 250 3.20 4.55 -6.32
C ALA A 250 2.61 4.50 -7.73
N THR A 251 2.16 3.33 -8.14
CA THR A 251 1.36 3.16 -9.36
C THR A 251 -0.09 2.92 -8.95
N ILE A 252 -0.98 3.74 -9.48
CA ILE A 252 -2.41 3.71 -9.17
C ILE A 252 -3.14 3.19 -10.41
N SER A 253 -4.02 2.22 -10.24
CA SER A 253 -4.93 1.75 -11.27
C SER A 253 -6.37 1.81 -10.75
N VAL A 254 -7.28 2.31 -11.57
CA VAL A 254 -8.71 2.40 -11.26
C VAL A 254 -9.47 1.40 -12.14
N PRO A 255 -10.41 0.63 -11.57
CA PRO A 255 -11.16 -0.39 -12.32
C PRO A 255 -11.96 0.18 -13.50
N GLU A 256 -12.40 1.44 -13.39
CA GLU A 256 -13.18 2.13 -14.41
C GLU A 256 -12.38 2.42 -15.68
N GLN A 257 -11.04 2.36 -15.60
CA GLN A 257 -10.13 2.59 -16.72
C GLN A 257 -9.11 1.45 -16.86
N PRO A 258 -9.54 0.28 -17.33
CA PRO A 258 -8.68 -0.88 -17.45
C PRO A 258 -7.52 -0.60 -18.42
N GLY A 259 -6.31 -0.95 -18.00
CA GLY A 259 -5.08 -0.72 -18.79
C GLY A 259 -4.42 0.63 -18.62
N LYS A 260 -5.06 1.62 -17.97
CA LYS A 260 -4.41 2.88 -17.59
C LYS A 260 -3.83 2.79 -16.19
N THR A 261 -2.66 3.39 -16.03
CA THR A 261 -2.01 3.53 -14.73
C THR A 261 -1.56 4.98 -14.53
N TYR A 262 -1.72 5.46 -13.31
CA TYR A 262 -1.35 6.80 -12.92
C TYR A 262 -0.19 6.74 -11.92
N ARG A 263 0.72 7.70 -12.03
CA ARG A 263 1.86 7.79 -11.13
C ARG A 263 1.51 8.71 -9.97
N GLY A 264 1.72 8.23 -8.76
CA GLY A 264 1.63 9.01 -7.54
C GLY A 264 2.90 8.91 -6.71
N THR A 265 2.96 9.70 -5.66
CA THR A 265 4.08 9.69 -4.71
C THR A 265 3.52 9.69 -3.29
N VAL A 266 4.09 8.87 -2.42
CA VAL A 266 3.78 8.89 -1.00
C VAL A 266 4.26 10.22 -0.43
N GLU A 267 3.33 11.03 0.07
CA GLU A 267 3.63 12.34 0.64
C GLU A 267 3.82 12.26 2.14
N ALA A 268 2.93 11.53 2.82
CA ALA A 268 2.92 11.46 4.28
C ALA A 268 2.47 10.09 4.79
N SER A 269 2.94 9.77 5.99
CA SER A 269 2.48 8.65 6.80
C SER A 269 1.88 9.19 8.10
N ALA A 270 0.80 8.61 8.58
CA ALA A 270 0.15 9.00 9.85
C ALA A 270 1.04 8.81 11.07
N GLN A 271 2.17 8.07 10.95
CA GLN A 271 3.11 7.74 12.05
C GLN A 271 2.43 7.13 13.29
N ALA A 272 1.26 6.54 13.06
CA ALA A 272 0.48 5.85 14.08
C ALA A 272 -0.07 4.57 13.49
N VAL A 273 -0.06 3.50 14.27
CA VAL A 273 -0.64 2.21 13.88
C VAL A 273 -2.07 2.15 14.41
N ASN A 274 -3.02 1.82 13.54
CA ASN A 274 -4.37 1.49 13.98
C ASN A 274 -4.33 0.14 14.70
N PRO A 275 -4.65 0.08 16.01
CA PRO A 275 -4.50 -1.15 16.79
C PRO A 275 -5.46 -2.26 16.38
N THR A 276 -6.59 -1.91 15.75
CA THR A 276 -7.59 -2.88 15.29
C THR A 276 -7.16 -3.62 14.02
N THR A 277 -6.51 -2.90 13.10
CA THR A 277 -6.14 -3.44 11.78
C THR A 277 -4.65 -3.74 11.64
N GLY A 278 -3.80 -3.26 12.55
CA GLY A 278 -2.34 -3.38 12.46
C GLY A 278 -1.75 -2.62 11.27
N THR A 279 -2.44 -1.57 10.77
CA THR A 279 -2.04 -0.80 9.59
C THR A 279 -1.74 0.64 9.94
N THR A 280 -0.91 1.28 9.13
CA THR A 280 -0.65 2.73 9.15
C THR A 280 -1.24 3.37 7.91
N LEU A 281 -1.97 4.46 8.09
CA LEU A 281 -2.54 5.22 6.99
C LEU A 281 -1.44 6.02 6.29
N MET A 282 -1.33 5.88 4.98
CA MET A 282 -0.43 6.66 4.14
C MET A 282 -1.23 7.46 3.12
N GLN A 283 -0.73 8.65 2.84
CA GLN A 283 -1.29 9.58 1.87
C GLN A 283 -0.40 9.61 0.63
N ILE A 284 -1.00 9.39 -0.52
CA ILE A 284 -0.36 9.46 -1.84
C ILE A 284 -1.02 10.60 -2.61
N ILE A 285 -0.23 11.41 -3.28
CA ILE A 285 -0.73 12.44 -4.19
C ILE A 285 -0.58 11.95 -5.62
N VAL A 286 -1.65 12.16 -6.38
CA VAL A 286 -1.69 11.84 -7.81
C VAL A 286 -2.20 13.05 -8.60
N ASP A 287 -1.57 13.31 -9.74
CA ASP A 287 -2.05 14.33 -10.67
C ASP A 287 -3.30 13.84 -11.42
N ASN A 288 -4.31 14.69 -11.48
CA ASN A 288 -5.57 14.45 -12.17
C ASN A 288 -5.99 15.66 -13.02
N SER A 289 -5.00 16.37 -13.55
CA SER A 289 -5.25 17.56 -14.40
C SER A 289 -6.11 17.26 -15.62
N ALA A 290 -6.05 16.02 -16.13
CA ALA A 290 -6.92 15.53 -17.20
C ALA A 290 -8.37 15.27 -16.75
N GLY A 291 -8.65 15.17 -15.44
CA GLY A 291 -10.00 14.92 -14.89
C GLY A 291 -10.51 13.48 -15.14
N GLU A 292 -9.58 12.52 -15.31
CA GLU A 292 -9.94 11.13 -15.65
C GLU A 292 -10.36 10.30 -14.44
N MET A 293 -9.94 10.68 -13.24
CA MET A 293 -10.29 10.01 -11.98
C MET A 293 -11.28 10.87 -11.19
N MET A 294 -12.19 10.22 -10.47
CA MET A 294 -13.18 10.92 -9.65
C MET A 294 -12.88 10.75 -8.15
N PRO A 295 -13.08 11.79 -7.35
CA PRO A 295 -13.09 11.63 -5.90
C PRO A 295 -14.18 10.64 -5.49
N GLY A 296 -13.82 9.68 -4.65
CA GLY A 296 -14.72 8.61 -4.21
C GLY A 296 -14.40 7.25 -4.82
N ASP A 297 -13.70 7.20 -5.96
CA ASP A 297 -13.31 5.96 -6.62
C ASP A 297 -12.41 5.10 -5.73
N TYR A 298 -12.52 3.79 -5.91
CA TYR A 298 -11.55 2.84 -5.38
C TYR A 298 -10.43 2.64 -6.39
N ALA A 299 -9.23 2.44 -5.88
CA ALA A 299 -8.07 2.17 -6.71
C ALA A 299 -7.23 1.04 -6.13
N SER A 300 -6.55 0.28 -6.99
CA SER A 300 -5.46 -0.59 -6.60
C SER A 300 -4.15 0.21 -6.66
N ILE A 301 -3.44 0.24 -5.55
CA ILE A 301 -2.19 0.96 -5.39
C ILE A 301 -1.05 -0.03 -5.28
N ARG A 302 -0.11 0.04 -6.21
CA ARG A 302 1.13 -0.71 -6.17
C ARG A 302 2.25 0.21 -5.71
N LEU A 303 2.73 -0.02 -4.49
CA LEU A 303 3.86 0.68 -3.89
C LEU A 303 5.16 0.00 -4.30
N ALA A 304 6.14 0.77 -4.75
CA ALA A 304 7.49 0.28 -4.97
C ALA A 304 8.17 0.06 -3.60
N VAL A 305 8.02 -1.13 -3.05
CA VAL A 305 8.71 -1.51 -1.80
C VAL A 305 10.13 -1.91 -2.17
N ALA A 306 11.12 -1.27 -1.55
CA ALA A 306 12.50 -1.70 -1.71
C ALA A 306 12.62 -3.15 -1.24
N SER A 307 12.97 -4.04 -2.16
CA SER A 307 13.31 -5.43 -1.81
C SER A 307 14.49 -5.40 -0.84
N VAL A 308 14.45 -6.26 0.16
CA VAL A 308 15.67 -6.60 0.89
C VAL A 308 16.66 -7.11 -0.16
N ALA A 309 17.73 -6.35 -0.41
CA ALA A 309 18.72 -6.71 -1.40
C ALA A 309 19.22 -8.14 -1.11
N ASN A 310 19.31 -8.98 -2.16
CA ASN A 310 19.82 -10.35 -2.13
C ASN A 310 18.88 -11.45 -1.61
N VAL A 311 17.57 -11.31 -1.79
CA VAL A 311 16.68 -12.46 -1.63
C VAL A 311 16.90 -13.42 -2.80
N LEU A 312 17.36 -14.62 -2.50
CA LEU A 312 17.54 -15.69 -3.48
C LEU A 312 16.32 -16.60 -3.46
N SER A 313 15.79 -16.93 -4.63
CA SER A 313 14.71 -17.91 -4.75
C SER A 313 15.24 -19.24 -5.22
N VAL A 314 14.67 -20.29 -4.65
CA VAL A 314 14.95 -21.69 -5.01
C VAL A 314 13.62 -22.44 -5.13
N PRO A 315 13.53 -23.53 -5.93
CA PRO A 315 12.35 -24.39 -5.93
C PRO A 315 12.07 -24.94 -4.53
N SER A 316 10.82 -25.00 -4.13
CA SER A 316 10.42 -25.54 -2.82
C SER A 316 10.87 -26.98 -2.61
N SER A 317 10.99 -27.76 -3.70
CA SER A 317 11.49 -29.13 -3.70
C SER A 317 12.98 -29.28 -3.30
N ALA A 318 13.75 -28.17 -3.30
CA ALA A 318 15.15 -28.18 -2.89
C ALA A 318 15.35 -28.04 -1.37
N VAL A 319 14.28 -27.71 -0.64
CA VAL A 319 14.34 -27.48 0.81
C VAL A 319 14.22 -28.80 1.57
N ILE A 320 15.18 -29.07 2.44
CA ILE A 320 15.22 -30.25 3.31
C ILE A 320 14.81 -29.83 4.72
N PHE A 321 13.84 -30.55 5.25
CA PHE A 321 13.40 -30.43 6.65
C PHE A 321 13.98 -31.57 7.46
N ASP A 322 14.86 -31.28 8.37
CA ASP A 322 15.42 -32.29 9.27
C ASP A 322 15.25 -31.87 10.74
N ALA A 323 15.65 -32.77 11.66
CA ALA A 323 15.58 -32.52 13.11
C ALA A 323 16.45 -31.32 13.55
N LYS A 324 17.34 -30.81 12.70
CA LYS A 324 18.25 -29.69 12.96
C LYS A 324 17.74 -28.40 12.36
N GLY A 325 16.61 -28.43 11.61
CA GLY A 325 15.97 -27.28 10.99
C GLY A 325 15.97 -27.33 9.46
N LEU A 326 15.87 -26.16 8.84
CA LEU A 326 15.81 -26.00 7.39
C LEU A 326 17.22 -25.99 6.79
N SER A 327 17.43 -26.81 5.77
CA SER A 327 18.70 -26.88 5.04
C SER A 327 18.47 -27.04 3.54
N ILE A 328 19.47 -26.69 2.75
CA ILE A 328 19.50 -26.89 1.30
C ILE A 328 20.80 -27.61 0.95
N ALA A 329 20.68 -28.64 0.10
CA ALA A 329 21.83 -29.35 -0.41
C ALA A 329 22.45 -28.60 -1.59
N THR A 330 23.71 -28.20 -1.47
CA THR A 330 24.50 -27.60 -2.54
C THR A 330 25.62 -28.55 -2.95
N VAL A 331 26.14 -28.42 -4.17
CA VAL A 331 27.22 -29.23 -4.70
C VAL A 331 28.50 -28.43 -4.74
N GLY A 332 29.51 -28.85 -4.03
CA GLY A 332 30.86 -28.27 -4.05
C GLY A 332 31.60 -28.47 -5.38
N ALA A 333 32.79 -27.88 -5.51
CA ALA A 333 33.63 -28.02 -6.69
C ALA A 333 34.12 -29.47 -6.92
N ASP A 334 34.17 -30.25 -5.86
CA ASP A 334 34.58 -31.68 -5.80
C ASP A 334 33.42 -32.66 -6.07
N ASN A 335 32.25 -32.17 -6.51
CA ASN A 335 31.00 -32.93 -6.66
C ASN A 335 30.51 -33.60 -5.39
N ARG A 336 30.84 -33.04 -4.22
CA ARG A 336 30.34 -33.48 -2.93
C ARG A 336 29.27 -32.53 -2.41
N VAL A 337 28.30 -33.12 -1.74
CA VAL A 337 27.18 -32.37 -1.15
C VAL A 337 27.64 -31.58 0.06
N VAL A 338 27.23 -30.30 0.11
CA VAL A 338 27.37 -29.45 1.29
C VAL A 338 25.95 -29.00 1.71
N LEU A 339 25.53 -29.40 2.90
CA LEU A 339 24.25 -28.95 3.48
C LEU A 339 24.44 -27.57 4.09
N LYS A 340 23.76 -26.58 3.58
CA LYS A 340 23.74 -25.20 4.08
C LYS A 340 22.45 -24.96 4.85
N ARG A 341 22.56 -24.41 6.06
CA ARG A 341 21.39 -23.96 6.81
C ARG A 341 20.86 -22.68 6.20
N VAL A 342 19.54 -22.62 6.04
CA VAL A 342 18.85 -21.49 5.43
C VAL A 342 17.72 -20.99 6.33
N SER A 343 17.36 -19.73 6.17
CA SER A 343 16.14 -19.19 6.73
C SER A 343 15.20 -18.75 5.60
N ILE A 344 13.94 -19.19 5.69
CA ILE A 344 12.90 -18.81 4.73
C ILE A 344 12.43 -17.40 5.07
N GLY A 345 12.44 -16.52 4.08
CA GLY A 345 11.85 -15.20 4.17
C GLY A 345 10.38 -15.21 3.75
N ARG A 346 10.07 -15.92 2.65
CA ARG A 346 8.71 -16.05 2.12
C ARG A 346 8.55 -17.38 1.39
N ASP A 347 7.42 -18.02 1.58
CA ASP A 347 7.01 -19.22 0.83
C ASP A 347 5.93 -18.80 -0.19
N LEU A 348 6.20 -19.04 -1.48
CA LEU A 348 5.30 -18.75 -2.59
C LEU A 348 4.67 -20.01 -3.17
N GLY A 349 4.86 -21.17 -2.51
CA GLY A 349 4.40 -22.48 -2.93
C GLY A 349 5.39 -23.17 -3.89
N PRO A 350 5.43 -22.86 -5.19
CA PRO A 350 6.38 -23.50 -6.14
C PRO A 350 7.84 -23.12 -5.88
N VAL A 351 8.09 -21.93 -5.35
CA VAL A 351 9.42 -21.40 -5.02
C VAL A 351 9.44 -20.82 -3.62
N VAL A 352 10.58 -20.87 -2.98
CA VAL A 352 10.82 -20.35 -1.64
C VAL A 352 11.90 -19.26 -1.72
N GLU A 353 11.59 -18.09 -1.15
CA GLU A 353 12.52 -16.98 -1.01
C GLU A 353 13.29 -17.13 0.30
N LEU A 354 14.61 -17.08 0.21
CA LEU A 354 15.50 -17.26 1.35
C LEU A 354 16.02 -15.92 1.86
N ALA A 355 15.83 -15.68 3.14
CA ALA A 355 16.37 -14.50 3.81
C ALA A 355 17.88 -14.58 4.03
N SER A 356 18.44 -15.81 4.17
CA SER A 356 19.88 -16.03 4.36
C SER A 356 20.25 -17.48 4.14
N GLY A 357 21.57 -17.73 3.95
CA GLY A 357 22.16 -19.06 3.96
C GLY A 357 22.68 -19.56 2.62
N LEU A 358 22.37 -18.90 1.50
CA LEU A 358 22.89 -19.21 0.17
C LEU A 358 23.65 -18.02 -0.46
N MET A 359 24.49 -18.33 -1.40
CA MET A 359 25.16 -17.36 -2.30
C MET A 359 24.64 -17.54 -3.73
N PRO A 360 24.66 -16.49 -4.57
CA PRO A 360 24.18 -16.55 -5.95
C PRO A 360 24.85 -17.63 -6.82
N GLU A 361 26.10 -17.96 -6.49
CA GLU A 361 26.93 -18.93 -7.23
C GLU A 361 26.71 -20.36 -6.76
N ASP A 362 25.92 -20.59 -5.74
CA ASP A 362 25.71 -21.94 -5.19
C ASP A 362 24.97 -22.83 -6.18
N ARG A 363 25.43 -24.05 -6.34
CA ARG A 363 24.79 -25.08 -7.15
C ARG A 363 23.84 -25.88 -6.28
N VAL A 364 22.57 -25.52 -6.30
CA VAL A 364 21.52 -26.13 -5.46
C VAL A 364 21.00 -27.41 -6.12
N ILE A 365 20.84 -28.47 -5.36
CA ILE A 365 20.17 -29.70 -5.81
C ILE A 365 18.66 -29.47 -5.81
N GLN A 366 18.02 -29.60 -7.00
CA GLN A 366 16.60 -29.32 -7.16
C GLN A 366 15.69 -30.29 -6.38
N ASN A 367 16.01 -31.58 -6.41
CA ASN A 367 15.26 -32.64 -5.71
C ASN A 367 16.29 -33.53 -4.99
N PRO A 368 16.70 -33.18 -3.76
CA PRO A 368 17.65 -34.00 -3.04
C PRO A 368 17.05 -35.37 -2.67
N PRO A 369 17.76 -36.48 -2.93
CA PRO A 369 17.32 -37.80 -2.49
C PRO A 369 17.18 -37.89 -0.97
N ASP A 370 16.25 -38.71 -0.50
CA ASP A 370 16.08 -38.97 0.94
C ASP A 370 17.37 -39.49 1.57
N GLY A 371 17.71 -38.92 2.74
CA GLY A 371 18.91 -39.29 3.47
C GLY A 371 20.23 -38.73 2.92
N ILE A 372 20.20 -37.78 1.99
CA ILE A 372 21.42 -37.11 1.51
C ILE A 372 22.16 -36.44 2.66
N ALA A 373 23.45 -36.71 2.76
CA ALA A 373 24.27 -36.23 3.88
C ALA A 373 25.43 -35.36 3.38
N ASN A 374 25.98 -34.59 4.31
CA ASN A 374 27.17 -33.77 4.00
C ASN A 374 28.35 -34.66 3.57
N GLY A 375 29.00 -34.32 2.46
CA GLY A 375 30.14 -35.08 1.89
C GLY A 375 29.71 -36.23 0.95
N THR A 376 28.41 -36.50 0.73
CA THR A 376 27.94 -37.53 -0.22
C THR A 376 28.40 -37.14 -1.64
N GLU A 377 29.03 -38.07 -2.35
CA GLU A 377 29.40 -37.89 -3.74
C GLU A 377 28.16 -37.96 -4.64
N VAL A 378 28.02 -37.06 -5.57
CA VAL A 378 26.87 -36.96 -6.52
C VAL A 378 27.32 -36.82 -7.96
N ARG A 379 26.54 -37.38 -8.86
CA ARG A 379 26.73 -37.20 -10.31
C ARG A 379 25.73 -36.15 -10.80
N LEU A 380 26.25 -35.16 -11.53
CA LEU A 380 25.41 -34.10 -12.09
C LEU A 380 24.75 -34.55 -13.39
N VAL A 381 23.43 -34.41 -13.49
CA VAL A 381 22.77 -34.40 -14.80
C VAL A 381 23.07 -33.04 -15.43
N GLY A 382 23.52 -33.01 -16.67
CA GLY A 382 23.79 -31.75 -17.37
C GLY A 382 22.59 -30.83 -17.23
N ALA A 383 22.83 -29.61 -16.75
CA ALA A 383 21.79 -28.61 -16.60
C ALA A 383 21.02 -28.48 -17.93
N PRO A 384 19.68 -28.53 -17.94
CA PRO A 384 18.95 -28.14 -19.12
C PRO A 384 19.29 -26.69 -19.37
N ALA A 385 19.95 -26.43 -20.52
CA ALA A 385 20.16 -25.07 -21.00
C ALA A 385 18.81 -24.36 -20.94
N ALA A 386 18.76 -23.16 -20.33
CA ALA A 386 17.58 -22.31 -20.31
C ALA A 386 17.16 -22.03 -21.76
N GLY A 387 16.41 -22.97 -22.34
CA GLY A 387 15.90 -22.93 -23.68
C GLY A 387 14.70 -22.01 -23.69
N GLY A 388 14.86 -20.82 -24.23
CA GLY A 388 13.75 -19.98 -24.60
C GLY A 388 12.77 -20.77 -25.47
N ALA A 389 11.59 -21.01 -24.92
CA ALA A 389 10.46 -21.48 -25.69
C ALA A 389 10.10 -20.40 -26.71
N LYS A 390 10.58 -20.51 -27.94
CA LYS A 390 9.98 -19.80 -29.07
C LYS A 390 8.53 -20.26 -29.21
N PRO A 391 7.56 -19.36 -29.34
CA PRO A 391 6.19 -19.75 -29.63
C PRO A 391 6.17 -20.44 -30.99
N SER A 392 5.70 -21.69 -30.99
CA SER A 392 5.38 -22.47 -32.21
C SER A 392 4.30 -21.70 -32.96
N THR A 393 4.67 -21.18 -34.12
CA THR A 393 3.74 -20.68 -35.12
C THR A 393 2.88 -21.86 -35.60
N ALA A 394 1.65 -21.93 -35.13
CA ALA A 394 0.63 -22.79 -35.68
C ALA A 394 0.38 -22.37 -37.13
N LYS A 395 0.79 -23.25 -38.07
CA LYS A 395 0.56 -23.13 -39.48
C LYS A 395 -0.93 -23.42 -39.74
N ASN A 396 -1.67 -22.37 -40.04
CA ASN A 396 -3.03 -22.48 -40.54
C ASN A 396 -3.04 -23.34 -41.81
N LEU A 397 -3.60 -24.53 -41.69
CA LEU A 397 -4.08 -25.38 -42.80
C LEU A 397 -5.60 -25.14 -42.88
N ASN A 398 -6.00 -24.19 -43.67
CA ASN A 398 -7.35 -24.16 -44.24
C ASN A 398 -7.29 -23.42 -45.58
N ASP A 399 -7.00 -24.15 -46.62
CA ASP A 399 -7.40 -23.80 -47.97
C ASP A 399 -7.86 -25.11 -48.67
N LYS A 400 -9.13 -25.19 -48.86
CA LYS A 400 -9.90 -25.91 -49.86
C LYS A 400 -11.22 -26.48 -49.32
N GLY A 401 -12.29 -25.89 -49.78
CA GLY A 401 -13.63 -26.42 -49.70
C GLY A 401 -14.67 -25.34 -49.78
#